data_7994890cba5f5cab89b5700695bf8939
#
_entry.id   7994890cba5f5cab89b5700695bf8939
#
_cell.length_a   1.000
_cell.length_b   1.000
_cell.length_c   1.000
_cell.angle_alpha   90.00
_cell.angle_beta   90.00
_cell.angle_gamma   90.00
#
_symmetry.space_group_name_H-M   'P 1'
#
loop_
_entity.id
_entity.type
_entity.pdbx_description
1 polymer ?
#
loop_
_entity_poly.entity_id
_entity_poly.type
_entity_poly.pdbx_seq_one_letter_code
_entity_poly.pdbx_strand_id
1 'polypeptide(L)'
;AGAQPPELLANGEVVMATGWNGRFFNAEIGEGSPIAQVWDGQILDYEYFTLVKDGPNYSNGNAMKVLREMTSTEMLAGSAKYIAYAPWRNSSIGIIKAGEPWYKDGKTNMVPQMPTAPENTKSYILMDAIFWADNDTEISEKWEAMKAGL
;
A
#
# COMPACT_ATOMS: atom_id res chain seq x y z
N ALA A 1 -9.62 5.92 9.60
CA ALA A 1 -8.74 5.46 8.52
C ALA A 1 -7.76 6.58 8.12
N GLY A 2 -6.86 6.32 7.22
CA GLY A 2 -5.86 7.31 6.79
C GLY A 2 -4.68 7.44 7.75
N ALA A 3 -4.38 8.66 8.22
CA ALA A 3 -3.25 8.94 9.10
C ALA A 3 -3.51 8.62 10.59
N GLN A 4 -4.77 8.46 10.98
CA GLN A 4 -5.14 8.26 12.39
C GLN A 4 -4.44 7.06 13.07
N PRO A 5 -4.37 5.84 12.49
CA PRO A 5 -3.72 4.72 13.16
C PRO A 5 -2.23 4.97 13.52
N PRO A 6 -1.37 5.46 12.63
CA PRO A 6 0.00 5.80 13.01
C PRO A 6 0.09 6.97 14.00
N GLU A 7 -0.82 7.93 13.97
CA GLU A 7 -0.87 9.04 14.95
C GLU A 7 -1.18 8.51 16.36
N LEU A 8 -2.15 7.62 16.52
CA LEU A 8 -2.48 7.01 17.80
C LEU A 8 -1.29 6.22 18.39
N LEU A 9 -0.54 5.52 17.54
CA LEU A 9 0.68 4.84 17.95
C LEU A 9 1.77 5.84 18.39
N ALA A 10 2.03 6.86 17.57
CA ALA A 10 3.06 7.85 17.82
C ALA A 10 2.81 8.61 19.13
N ASN A 11 1.54 8.85 19.46
CA ASN A 11 1.11 9.52 20.68
C ASN A 11 1.03 8.56 21.90
N GLY A 12 1.22 7.27 21.71
CA GLY A 12 1.12 6.27 22.78
C GLY A 12 -0.29 5.97 23.26
N GLU A 13 -1.30 6.37 22.50
CA GLU A 13 -2.71 6.08 22.80
C GLU A 13 -3.08 4.60 22.58
N VAL A 14 -2.37 3.95 21.67
CA VAL A 14 -2.47 2.51 21.41
C VAL A 14 -1.06 1.91 21.29
N VAL A 15 -0.94 0.61 21.56
CA VAL A 15 0.34 -0.13 21.47
C VAL A 15 0.49 -0.89 20.15
N MET A 16 -0.61 -1.12 19.45
CA MET A 16 -0.66 -1.77 18.13
C MET A 16 -1.77 -1.15 17.30
N ALA A 17 -1.53 -1.06 15.99
CA ALA A 17 -2.55 -0.63 15.04
C ALA A 17 -2.33 -1.30 13.69
N THR A 18 -3.40 -1.47 12.92
CA THR A 18 -3.36 -1.95 11.54
C THR A 18 -3.77 -0.83 10.59
N GLY A 19 -3.25 -0.89 9.37
CA GLY A 19 -3.56 0.08 8.32
C GLY A 19 -2.65 -0.06 7.11
N TRP A 20 -2.77 0.85 6.18
CA TRP A 20 -1.95 0.83 4.96
C TRP A 20 -0.49 1.16 5.26
N ASN A 21 0.40 0.28 4.81
CA ASN A 21 1.83 0.39 5.08
C ASN A 21 2.45 1.73 4.68
N GLY A 22 2.00 2.35 3.58
CA GLY A 22 2.51 3.66 3.16
C GLY A 22 2.24 4.78 4.18
N ARG A 23 1.19 4.67 5.00
CA ARG A 23 0.91 5.62 6.09
C ARG A 23 1.86 5.44 7.26
N PHE A 24 2.12 4.19 7.64
CA PHE A 24 3.10 3.88 8.68
C PHE A 24 4.52 4.21 8.23
N PHE A 25 4.88 3.92 6.98
CA PHE A 25 6.15 4.31 6.40
C PHE A 25 6.37 5.83 6.48
N ASN A 26 5.35 6.62 6.13
CA ASN A 26 5.47 8.08 6.21
C ASN A 26 5.69 8.54 7.66
N ALA A 27 4.94 8.00 8.60
CA ALA A 27 5.11 8.36 10.01
C ALA A 27 6.49 7.93 10.55
N GLU A 28 6.94 6.70 10.27
CA GLU A 28 8.21 6.16 10.74
C GLU A 28 9.40 6.87 10.09
N ILE A 29 9.46 6.86 8.76
CA ILE A 29 10.63 7.31 7.98
C ILE A 29 10.51 8.80 7.58
N GLY A 30 9.32 9.23 7.18
CA GLY A 30 9.10 10.60 6.74
C GLY A 30 9.08 11.62 7.88
N GLU A 31 8.49 11.26 9.01
CA GLU A 31 8.27 12.14 10.17
C GLU A 31 9.15 11.79 11.36
N GLY A 32 9.80 10.61 11.35
CA GLY A 32 10.66 10.15 12.45
C GLY A 32 9.89 9.73 13.71
N SER A 33 8.64 9.32 13.56
CA SER A 33 7.83 8.85 14.69
C SER A 33 8.43 7.55 15.28
N PRO A 34 8.35 7.33 16.61
CA PRO A 34 8.94 6.17 17.28
C PRO A 34 8.05 4.93 17.14
N ILE A 35 7.73 4.55 15.91
CA ILE A 35 6.93 3.39 15.54
C ILE A 35 7.72 2.48 14.60
N ALA A 36 7.30 1.23 14.47
CA ALA A 36 7.91 0.28 13.54
C ALA A 36 6.85 -0.58 12.88
N GLN A 37 7.06 -0.91 11.60
CA GLN A 37 6.20 -1.81 10.85
C GLN A 37 6.56 -3.27 11.14
N VAL A 38 5.56 -4.09 11.43
CA VAL A 38 5.68 -5.55 11.57
C VAL A 38 4.98 -6.19 10.38
N TRP A 39 5.72 -6.97 9.62
CA TRP A 39 5.24 -7.58 8.38
C TRP A 39 4.67 -8.99 8.57
N ASP A 40 4.95 -9.63 9.69
CA ASP A 40 4.45 -10.98 9.97
C ASP A 40 2.93 -10.98 10.07
N GLY A 41 2.29 -11.82 9.25
CA GLY A 41 0.84 -11.86 9.15
C GLY A 41 0.20 -10.69 8.38
N GLN A 42 0.95 -9.95 7.58
CA GLN A 42 0.41 -8.86 6.77
C GLN A 42 -0.70 -9.33 5.83
N ILE A 43 -1.62 -8.43 5.49
CA ILE A 43 -2.61 -8.65 4.44
C ILE A 43 -2.11 -7.93 3.18
N LEU A 44 -1.87 -8.72 2.12
CA LEU A 44 -1.57 -8.17 0.80
C LEU A 44 -2.86 -7.98 0.01
N ASP A 45 -3.00 -6.80 -0.58
CA ASP A 45 -4.11 -6.47 -1.46
C ASP A 45 -3.59 -5.88 -2.77
N TYR A 46 -4.40 -6.00 -3.83
CA TYR A 46 -4.10 -5.46 -5.15
C TYR A 46 -4.85 -4.17 -5.38
N GLU A 47 -4.11 -3.12 -5.71
CA GLU A 47 -4.68 -1.86 -6.16
C GLU A 47 -4.77 -1.84 -7.69
N TYR A 48 -5.87 -1.34 -8.23
CA TYR A 48 -6.17 -1.35 -9.66
C TYR A 48 -6.32 0.05 -10.21
N PHE A 49 -5.65 0.32 -11.34
CA PHE A 49 -6.01 1.45 -12.17
C PHE A 49 -7.15 1.06 -13.08
N THR A 50 -8.23 1.81 -13.04
CA THR A 50 -9.43 1.57 -13.84
C THR A 50 -9.74 2.74 -14.76
N LEU A 51 -10.38 2.47 -15.88
CA LEU A 51 -10.92 3.49 -16.77
C LEU A 51 -12.42 3.55 -16.60
N VAL A 52 -12.95 4.76 -16.44
CA VAL A 52 -14.41 4.99 -16.43
C VAL A 52 -14.92 4.76 -17.86
N LYS A 53 -15.72 3.73 -18.02
CA LYS A 53 -16.36 3.42 -19.31
C LYS A 53 -17.19 4.62 -19.76
N ASP A 54 -17.09 4.97 -21.04
CA ASP A 54 -17.78 6.09 -21.67
C ASP A 54 -17.48 7.47 -21.04
N GLY A 55 -16.45 7.55 -20.21
CA GLY A 55 -15.95 8.81 -19.67
C GLY A 55 -15.24 9.67 -20.73
N PRO A 56 -14.93 10.93 -20.40
CA PRO A 56 -14.14 11.80 -21.27
C PRO A 56 -12.84 11.12 -21.69
N ASN A 57 -12.49 11.19 -22.96
CA ASN A 57 -11.28 10.57 -23.53
C ASN A 57 -11.22 9.03 -23.54
N TYR A 58 -12.32 8.33 -23.18
CA TYR A 58 -12.37 6.88 -23.28
C TYR A 58 -12.39 6.43 -24.75
N SER A 59 -13.31 6.97 -25.57
CA SER A 59 -13.54 6.59 -26.97
C SER A 59 -12.37 6.97 -27.89
N ASN A 60 -11.67 8.08 -27.62
CA ASN A 60 -10.51 8.52 -28.42
C ASN A 60 -9.19 7.85 -28.01
N GLY A 61 -9.23 6.96 -27.03
CA GLY A 61 -8.08 6.21 -26.55
C GLY A 61 -7.05 7.01 -25.72
N ASN A 62 -7.28 8.29 -25.43
CA ASN A 62 -6.32 9.10 -24.68
C ASN A 62 -6.22 8.63 -23.22
N ALA A 63 -7.32 8.23 -22.60
CA ALA A 63 -7.32 7.66 -21.25
C ALA A 63 -6.42 6.41 -21.18
N MET A 64 -6.47 5.53 -22.18
CA MET A 64 -5.61 4.36 -22.27
C MET A 64 -4.13 4.71 -22.50
N LYS A 65 -3.82 5.78 -23.24
CA LYS A 65 -2.43 6.25 -23.40
C LYS A 65 -1.85 6.72 -22.08
N VAL A 66 -2.62 7.50 -21.32
CA VAL A 66 -2.21 7.96 -19.98
C VAL A 66 -2.01 6.77 -19.05
N LEU A 67 -2.95 5.82 -19.02
CA LEU A 67 -2.83 4.62 -18.19
C LEU A 67 -1.57 3.82 -18.52
N ARG A 68 -1.24 3.63 -19.79
CA ARG A 68 -0.01 2.95 -20.22
C ARG A 68 1.24 3.65 -19.73
N GLU A 69 1.27 4.97 -19.81
CA GLU A 69 2.39 5.77 -19.30
C GLU A 69 2.51 5.65 -17.80
N MET A 70 1.43 5.87 -17.05
CA MET A 70 1.39 5.74 -15.58
C MET A 70 1.84 4.37 -15.08
N THR A 71 1.59 3.31 -15.87
CA THR A 71 1.97 1.94 -15.53
C THR A 71 3.25 1.47 -16.24
N SER A 72 4.01 2.39 -16.82
CA SER A 72 5.34 2.08 -17.37
C SER A 72 6.32 1.66 -16.27
N THR A 73 7.39 0.98 -16.66
CA THR A 73 8.42 0.52 -15.71
C THR A 73 9.02 1.68 -14.92
N GLU A 74 9.31 2.78 -15.58
CA GLU A 74 9.96 3.96 -15.04
C GLU A 74 9.02 4.73 -14.10
N MET A 75 7.77 4.91 -14.50
CA MET A 75 6.79 5.64 -13.69
C MET A 75 6.42 4.89 -12.42
N LEU A 76 6.22 3.58 -12.49
CA LEU A 76 5.99 2.75 -11.31
C LEU A 76 7.21 2.72 -10.38
N ALA A 77 8.42 2.66 -10.91
CA ALA A 77 9.63 2.79 -10.10
C ALA A 77 9.73 4.18 -9.47
N GLY A 78 9.37 5.23 -10.22
CA GLY A 78 9.40 6.62 -9.76
C GLY A 78 8.48 6.87 -8.57
N SER A 79 7.31 6.24 -8.51
CA SER A 79 6.36 6.39 -7.39
C SER A 79 6.96 5.94 -6.05
N ALA A 80 7.80 4.91 -6.07
CA ALA A 80 8.46 4.42 -4.87
C ALA A 80 9.50 5.38 -4.25
N LYS A 81 9.80 6.51 -4.92
CA LYS A 81 10.59 7.60 -4.31
C LYS A 81 9.80 8.36 -3.23
N TYR A 82 8.51 8.18 -3.18
CA TYR A 82 7.61 8.98 -2.34
C TYR A 82 6.77 8.15 -1.38
N ILE A 83 6.53 6.87 -1.70
CA ILE A 83 5.69 5.99 -0.90
C ILE A 83 6.14 4.53 -1.02
N ALA A 84 6.03 3.78 0.06
CA ALA A 84 6.47 2.39 0.14
C ALA A 84 5.44 1.38 -0.40
N TYR A 85 4.71 1.73 -1.46
CA TYR A 85 3.87 0.77 -2.18
C TYR A 85 4.67 0.07 -3.26
N ALA A 86 4.61 -1.26 -3.27
CA ALA A 86 5.38 -2.04 -4.21
C ALA A 86 4.83 -1.89 -5.64
N PRO A 87 5.68 -1.63 -6.63
CA PRO A 87 5.26 -1.69 -8.01
C PRO A 87 4.96 -3.13 -8.44
N TRP A 88 4.03 -3.30 -9.37
CA TRP A 88 3.65 -4.61 -9.90
C TRP A 88 4.70 -5.26 -10.79
N ARG A 89 5.54 -4.42 -11.41
CA ARG A 89 6.49 -4.88 -12.41
C ARG A 89 7.82 -5.23 -11.75
N ASN A 90 8.28 -6.45 -11.96
CA ASN A 90 9.63 -6.87 -11.54
C ASN A 90 10.72 -5.97 -12.15
N SER A 91 10.51 -5.46 -13.37
CA SER A 91 11.41 -4.50 -14.00
C SER A 91 11.50 -3.18 -13.22
N SER A 92 10.41 -2.70 -12.64
CA SER A 92 10.40 -1.51 -11.78
C SER A 92 11.15 -1.75 -10.47
N ILE A 93 10.96 -2.92 -9.86
CA ILE A 93 11.72 -3.33 -8.66
C ILE A 93 13.22 -3.41 -8.98
N GLY A 94 13.57 -3.90 -10.17
CA GLY A 94 14.97 -3.91 -10.65
C GLY A 94 15.60 -2.52 -10.72
N ILE A 95 14.85 -1.52 -11.20
CA ILE A 95 15.30 -0.12 -11.24
C ILE A 95 15.51 0.43 -9.81
N ILE A 96 14.55 0.20 -8.91
CA ILE A 96 14.63 0.66 -7.53
C ILE A 96 15.85 0.07 -6.84
N LYS A 97 16.06 -1.24 -6.98
CA LYS A 97 17.19 -1.95 -6.40
C LYS A 97 18.53 -1.47 -6.95
N ALA A 98 18.61 -1.21 -8.25
CA ALA A 98 19.84 -0.71 -8.88
C ALA A 98 20.17 0.74 -8.50
N GLY A 99 19.18 1.54 -8.11
CA GLY A 99 19.30 2.95 -7.75
C GLY A 99 19.32 3.22 -6.25
N GLU A 100 19.54 2.22 -5.40
CA GLU A 100 19.58 2.40 -3.94
C GLU A 100 20.66 3.41 -3.48
N PRO A 101 20.35 4.26 -2.47
CA PRO A 101 19.04 4.45 -1.83
C PRO A 101 18.06 5.17 -2.77
N TRP A 102 16.79 4.71 -2.79
CA TRP A 102 15.81 5.17 -3.80
C TRP A 102 14.84 6.23 -3.28
N TYR A 103 14.58 6.30 -1.98
CA TYR A 103 13.67 7.29 -1.41
C TYR A 103 14.17 8.73 -1.64
N LYS A 104 13.23 9.65 -1.69
CA LYS A 104 13.50 11.09 -1.92
C LYS A 104 14.47 11.74 -0.92
N ASP A 105 14.68 11.12 0.24
CA ASP A 105 15.62 11.58 1.25
C ASP A 105 17.10 11.25 0.91
N GLY A 106 17.33 10.46 -0.13
CA GLY A 106 18.66 10.04 -0.58
C GLY A 106 19.39 9.09 0.38
N LYS A 107 18.72 8.53 1.38
CA LYS A 107 19.29 7.68 2.42
C LYS A 107 18.57 6.34 2.60
N THR A 108 17.25 6.34 2.49
CA THR A 108 16.43 5.17 2.79
C THR A 108 16.41 4.21 1.60
N ASN A 109 16.83 2.97 1.84
CA ASN A 109 16.65 1.88 0.90
C ASN A 109 15.16 1.50 0.89
N MET A 110 14.53 1.58 -0.29
CA MET A 110 13.09 1.35 -0.42
C MET A 110 12.71 -0.12 -0.57
N VAL A 111 13.61 -0.99 -1.04
CA VAL A 111 13.26 -2.39 -1.26
C VAL A 111 12.78 -3.09 0.03
N PRO A 112 13.49 -3.02 1.16
CA PRO A 112 13.03 -3.60 2.43
C PRO A 112 11.74 -2.99 2.97
N GLN A 113 11.39 -1.78 2.54
CA GLN A 113 10.19 -1.07 2.97
C GLN A 113 8.92 -1.48 2.21
N MET A 114 9.05 -2.34 1.21
CA MET A 114 7.94 -2.76 0.37
C MET A 114 7.25 -4.00 0.94
N PRO A 115 5.91 -4.08 0.89
CA PRO A 115 5.16 -5.24 1.36
C PRO A 115 5.51 -6.52 0.60
N THR A 116 6.02 -6.41 -0.63
CA THR A 116 6.43 -7.55 -1.48
C THR A 116 7.92 -7.89 -1.39
N ALA A 117 8.67 -7.27 -0.50
CA ALA A 117 10.06 -7.66 -0.28
C ALA A 117 10.13 -9.12 0.20
N PRO A 118 11.14 -9.92 -0.23
CA PRO A 118 11.24 -11.33 0.13
C PRO A 118 11.20 -11.59 1.65
N GLU A 119 11.82 -10.74 2.43
CA GLU A 119 11.82 -10.80 3.89
C GLU A 119 10.45 -10.51 4.51
N ASN A 120 9.61 -9.71 3.86
CA ASN A 120 8.29 -9.30 4.32
C ASN A 120 7.18 -10.26 3.89
N THR A 121 7.45 -11.16 2.95
CA THR A 121 6.47 -12.12 2.41
C THR A 121 6.61 -13.53 2.97
N LYS A 122 7.24 -13.69 4.13
CA LYS A 122 7.37 -15.00 4.78
C LYS A 122 6.06 -15.52 5.36
N SER A 123 5.21 -14.62 5.80
CA SER A 123 3.89 -14.90 6.36
C SER A 123 2.93 -13.79 5.96
N TYR A 124 1.93 -14.10 5.14
CA TYR A 124 0.94 -13.13 4.69
C TYR A 124 -0.38 -13.81 4.32
N ILE A 125 -1.44 -13.02 4.30
CA ILE A 125 -2.75 -13.40 3.76
C ILE A 125 -2.97 -12.58 2.50
N LEU A 126 -3.32 -13.23 1.40
CA LEU A 126 -3.76 -12.52 0.21
C LEU A 126 -5.24 -12.16 0.34
N MET A 127 -5.58 -10.89 0.12
CA MET A 127 -6.97 -10.44 0.11
C MET A 127 -7.75 -11.21 -0.98
N ASP A 128 -8.83 -11.85 -0.55
CA ASP A 128 -9.72 -12.58 -1.45
C ASP A 128 -10.98 -11.74 -1.74
N ALA A 129 -10.99 -11.12 -2.91
CA ALA A 129 -12.09 -10.25 -3.32
C ALA A 129 -13.42 -11.02 -3.51
N ILE A 130 -13.37 -12.31 -3.87
CA ILE A 130 -14.56 -13.13 -4.05
C ILE A 130 -15.16 -13.45 -2.67
N PHE A 131 -14.32 -13.88 -1.72
CA PHE A 131 -14.74 -14.10 -0.35
C PHE A 131 -15.44 -12.86 0.23
N TRP A 132 -14.85 -11.69 0.05
CA TRP A 132 -15.43 -10.44 0.57
C TRP A 132 -16.71 -10.05 -0.18
N ALA A 133 -16.79 -10.26 -1.50
CA ALA A 133 -18.03 -10.01 -2.23
C ALA A 133 -19.21 -10.84 -1.72
N ASP A 134 -18.93 -12.07 -1.29
CA ASP A 134 -19.98 -12.99 -0.80
C ASP A 134 -20.31 -12.81 0.70
N ASN A 135 -19.37 -12.31 1.50
CA ASN A 135 -19.50 -12.35 2.96
C ASN A 135 -19.45 -10.97 3.65
N ASP A 136 -19.17 -9.88 2.93
CA ASP A 136 -18.98 -8.55 3.52
C ASP A 136 -20.17 -8.10 4.38
N THR A 137 -21.38 -8.30 3.90
CA THR A 137 -22.59 -7.89 4.63
C THR A 137 -22.71 -8.59 5.97
N GLU A 138 -22.58 -9.91 6.00
CA GLU A 138 -22.69 -10.70 7.23
C GLU A 138 -21.56 -10.37 8.21
N ILE A 139 -20.33 -10.25 7.71
CA ILE A 139 -19.17 -9.93 8.56
C ILE A 139 -19.29 -8.52 9.12
N SER A 140 -19.74 -7.55 8.31
CA SER A 140 -19.96 -6.17 8.76
C SER A 140 -21.03 -6.08 9.84
N GLU A 141 -22.15 -6.80 9.69
CA GLU A 141 -23.19 -6.87 10.73
C GLU A 141 -22.65 -7.44 12.06
N LYS A 142 -21.88 -8.54 12.00
CA LYS A 142 -21.24 -9.13 13.18
C LYS A 142 -20.24 -8.17 13.83
N TRP A 143 -19.48 -7.44 13.01
CA TRP A 143 -18.54 -6.44 13.49
C TRP A 143 -19.22 -5.28 14.22
N GLU A 144 -20.31 -4.74 13.63
CA GLU A 144 -21.08 -3.68 14.28
C GLU A 144 -21.74 -4.16 15.58
N ALA A 145 -22.28 -5.39 15.61
CA ALA A 145 -22.84 -5.98 16.81
C ALA A 145 -21.78 -6.16 17.92
N MET A 146 -20.59 -6.59 17.56
CA MET A 146 -19.46 -6.70 18.51
C MET A 146 -19.09 -5.33 19.08
N LYS A 147 -18.97 -4.30 18.26
CA LYS A 147 -18.65 -2.94 18.73
C LYS A 147 -19.72 -2.35 19.64
N ALA A 148 -21.00 -2.65 19.39
CA ALA A 148 -22.11 -2.18 20.21
C ALA A 148 -22.18 -2.89 21.59
N GLY A 149 -21.51 -4.02 21.74
CA GLY A 149 -21.40 -4.76 22.99
C GLY A 149 -20.15 -4.42 23.82
N LEU A 150 -19.28 -3.57 23.30
CA LEU A 150 -18.10 -3.05 23.98
C LEU A 150 -18.43 -1.73 24.69
#